data_9e12470f9b14048d5a4f7529b847b9b7
#
_entry.id   9e12470f9b14048d5a4f7529b847b9b7
#
_cell.length_a   1.000
_cell.length_b   1.000
_cell.length_c   1.000
_cell.angle_alpha   90.00
_cell.angle_beta   90.00
_cell.angle_gamma   90.00
#
_symmetry.space_group_name_H-M   'P 1'
#
loop_
_entity.id
_entity.type
_entity.pdbx_description
1 polymer ?
#
loop_
_entity_poly.entity_id
_entity_poly.type
_entity_poly.pdbx_seq_one_letter_code
_entity_poly.pdbx_strand_id
1 'polypeptide(L)'
;TPLPPRSTLPPILLGSLAAVLLAGCQTTGNHATSGATFGALLGCATGAAIAHSTGQHAARGCAAGAALGAVTGYFVGRQQDLALARQTRDEIHHTSAGAAEVTLKTRHETVPPDQRKETNGAESVEVVDALVVNVPQNLVSRKDPRVDQTLARVGGYISEAKTDARVIVTARTQADYDYMVKSIEDGYTRPTTAPKVVYEHRPLTRGTQSAVEVVHHA
;
A
#
# COMPACT_ATOMS: atom_id res chain seq x y z
N THR A 1 4.91 -44.03 46.60
CA THR A 1 4.17 -42.84 46.13
C THR A 1 4.10 -42.89 44.61
N PRO A 2 2.89 -43.04 44.01
CA PRO A 2 2.74 -43.09 42.58
C PRO A 2 2.73 -41.65 42.02
N LEU A 3 3.41 -41.47 40.86
CA LEU A 3 3.47 -40.23 40.08
C LEU A 3 2.09 -39.95 39.42
N PRO A 4 1.67 -38.68 39.31
CA PRO A 4 0.43 -38.29 38.65
C PRO A 4 0.52 -38.50 37.12
N PRO A 5 -0.59 -38.82 36.45
CA PRO A 5 -0.62 -39.07 35.03
C PRO A 5 -0.37 -37.77 34.23
N ARG A 6 0.51 -37.85 33.23
CA ARG A 6 0.75 -36.82 32.24
C ARG A 6 -0.54 -36.58 31.42
N SER A 7 -1.12 -35.38 31.54
CA SER A 7 -2.21 -34.96 30.67
C SER A 7 -1.68 -34.72 29.26
N THR A 8 -1.99 -35.63 28.36
CA THR A 8 -1.76 -35.48 26.92
C THR A 8 -2.79 -34.49 26.38
N LEU A 9 -2.34 -33.33 26.01
CA LEU A 9 -3.14 -32.33 25.27
C LEU A 9 -3.56 -32.94 23.92
N PRO A 10 -4.83 -32.83 23.51
CA PRO A 10 -5.29 -33.44 22.25
C PRO A 10 -4.69 -32.65 21.07
N PRO A 11 -4.19 -33.36 20.02
CA PRO A 11 -3.53 -32.74 18.85
C PRO A 11 -4.46 -31.89 17.97
N ILE A 12 -5.74 -31.83 18.26
CA ILE A 12 -6.76 -31.10 17.50
C ILE A 12 -6.62 -29.57 17.65
N LEU A 13 -6.03 -29.07 18.74
CA LEU A 13 -5.88 -27.63 18.98
C LEU A 13 -4.73 -26.97 18.18
N LEU A 14 -3.73 -27.73 17.73
CA LEU A 14 -2.65 -27.17 16.88
C LEU A 14 -3.05 -27.02 15.42
N GLY A 15 -3.99 -27.80 14.92
CA GLY A 15 -4.44 -27.76 13.52
C GLY A 15 -5.29 -26.53 13.17
N SER A 16 -6.10 -26.05 14.12
CA SER A 16 -7.00 -24.92 13.89
C SER A 16 -6.28 -23.56 13.88
N LEU A 17 -5.13 -23.42 14.57
CA LEU A 17 -4.35 -22.20 14.58
C LEU A 17 -3.61 -21.96 13.24
N ALA A 18 -3.15 -23.04 12.59
CA ALA A 18 -2.47 -22.95 11.30
C ALA A 18 -3.43 -22.57 10.15
N ALA A 19 -4.69 -23.00 10.20
CA ALA A 19 -5.69 -22.71 9.17
C ALA A 19 -6.11 -21.21 9.17
N VAL A 20 -6.15 -20.56 10.34
CA VAL A 20 -6.49 -19.14 10.46
C VAL A 20 -5.37 -18.25 9.95
N LEU A 21 -4.10 -18.66 10.08
CA LEU A 21 -2.95 -17.90 9.57
C LEU A 21 -2.86 -17.90 8.04
N LEU A 22 -3.37 -18.95 7.37
CA LEU A 22 -3.39 -19.05 5.91
C LEU A 22 -4.53 -18.26 5.26
N ALA A 23 -5.64 -18.04 5.96
CA ALA A 23 -6.76 -17.24 5.45
C ALA A 23 -6.49 -15.74 5.47
N GLY A 24 -5.52 -15.26 6.26
CA GLY A 24 -5.15 -13.83 6.37
C GLY A 24 -4.36 -13.26 5.18
N CYS A 25 -3.91 -14.11 4.25
CA CYS A 25 -3.08 -13.66 3.11
C CYS A 25 -3.88 -13.13 1.91
N GLN A 26 -5.20 -13.00 2.00
CA GLN A 26 -6.05 -12.56 0.89
C GLN A 26 -6.74 -11.20 1.14
N THR A 27 -6.10 -10.31 1.90
CA THR A 27 -6.66 -8.96 2.07
C THR A 27 -6.40 -8.12 0.84
N THR A 28 -7.47 -7.85 0.10
CA THR A 28 -7.55 -6.88 -0.98
C THR A 28 -7.58 -5.48 -0.38
N GLY A 29 -6.43 -4.86 -0.29
CA GLY A 29 -6.30 -3.50 0.23
C GLY A 29 -4.88 -2.99 0.06
N ASN A 30 -4.69 -1.67 0.21
CA ASN A 30 -3.37 -1.06 0.26
C ASN A 30 -2.54 -1.64 1.42
N HIS A 31 -1.24 -1.38 1.42
CA HIS A 31 -0.37 -1.88 2.50
C HIS A 31 -0.84 -1.40 3.88
N ALA A 32 -1.42 -0.21 3.99
CA ALA A 32 -1.99 0.31 5.22
C ALA A 32 -3.21 -0.50 5.68
N THR A 33 -4.17 -0.79 4.79
CA THR A 33 -5.35 -1.60 5.11
C THR A 33 -4.98 -3.04 5.40
N SER A 34 -4.10 -3.64 4.60
CA SER A 34 -3.57 -4.99 4.83
C SER A 34 -2.80 -5.06 6.14
N GLY A 35 -1.98 -4.05 6.44
CA GLY A 35 -1.24 -3.92 7.69
C GLY A 35 -2.18 -3.81 8.89
N ALA A 36 -3.22 -2.97 8.81
CA ALA A 36 -4.21 -2.83 9.86
C ALA A 36 -4.97 -4.14 10.14
N THR A 37 -5.40 -4.85 9.08
CA THR A 37 -6.10 -6.13 9.22
C THR A 37 -5.21 -7.20 9.83
N PHE A 38 -3.97 -7.33 9.33
CA PHE A 38 -3.00 -8.30 9.85
C PHE A 38 -2.59 -7.95 11.28
N GLY A 39 -2.36 -6.68 11.56
CA GLY A 39 -2.07 -6.18 12.91
C GLY A 39 -3.22 -6.46 13.88
N ALA A 40 -4.49 -6.25 13.47
CA ALA A 40 -5.66 -6.56 14.28
C ALA A 40 -5.74 -8.06 14.62
N LEU A 41 -5.48 -8.94 13.65
CA LEU A 41 -5.50 -10.40 13.87
C LEU A 41 -4.41 -10.83 14.84
N LEU A 42 -3.17 -10.36 14.65
CA LEU A 42 -2.06 -10.67 15.55
C LEU A 42 -2.30 -10.08 16.94
N GLY A 43 -2.76 -8.84 17.02
CA GLY A 43 -3.09 -8.17 18.26
C GLY A 43 -4.21 -8.88 19.03
N CYS A 44 -5.26 -9.32 18.33
CA CYS A 44 -6.34 -10.13 18.92
C CYS A 44 -5.79 -11.44 19.53
N ALA A 45 -4.99 -12.19 18.78
CA ALA A 45 -4.43 -13.44 19.26
C ALA A 45 -3.54 -13.23 20.49
N THR A 46 -2.65 -12.23 20.45
CA THR A 46 -1.75 -11.88 21.56
C THR A 46 -2.53 -11.37 22.78
N GLY A 47 -3.48 -10.46 22.56
CA GLY A 47 -4.30 -9.88 23.62
C GLY A 47 -5.20 -10.93 24.31
N ALA A 48 -5.76 -11.87 23.55
CA ALA A 48 -6.52 -12.98 24.09
C ALA A 48 -5.66 -13.92 24.96
N ALA A 49 -4.44 -14.21 24.51
CA ALA A 49 -3.50 -15.06 25.27
C ALA A 49 -3.08 -14.41 26.60
N ILE A 50 -2.75 -13.11 26.56
CA ILE A 50 -2.40 -12.33 27.79
C ILE A 50 -3.59 -12.28 28.75
N ALA A 51 -4.79 -11.95 28.26
CA ALA A 51 -5.99 -11.88 29.10
C ALA A 51 -6.29 -13.25 29.75
N HIS A 52 -6.18 -14.33 29.00
CA HIS A 52 -6.38 -15.68 29.50
C HIS A 52 -5.36 -16.03 30.62
N SER A 53 -4.07 -15.70 30.42
CA SER A 53 -3.02 -15.97 31.41
C SER A 53 -3.16 -15.15 32.70
N THR A 54 -3.84 -13.98 32.62
CA THR A 54 -4.12 -13.11 33.78
C THR A 54 -5.50 -13.32 34.40
N GLY A 55 -6.22 -14.39 34.00
CA GLY A 55 -7.53 -14.72 34.52
C GLY A 55 -8.67 -13.80 34.03
N GLN A 56 -8.43 -13.01 32.99
CA GLN A 56 -9.43 -12.15 32.37
C GLN A 56 -10.10 -12.81 31.18
N HIS A 57 -11.23 -12.24 30.71
CA HIS A 57 -11.95 -12.77 29.56
C HIS A 57 -11.13 -12.59 28.26
N ALA A 58 -10.77 -13.69 27.61
CA ALA A 58 -10.01 -13.69 26.35
C ALA A 58 -10.63 -12.80 25.26
N ALA A 59 -11.99 -12.71 25.20
CA ALA A 59 -12.68 -11.85 24.25
C ALA A 59 -12.36 -10.34 24.45
N ARG A 60 -12.22 -9.88 25.70
CA ARG A 60 -11.86 -8.48 25.97
C ARG A 60 -10.41 -8.21 25.61
N GLY A 61 -9.51 -9.17 25.92
CA GLY A 61 -8.11 -9.09 25.50
C GLY A 61 -7.94 -9.09 23.98
N CYS A 62 -8.70 -9.93 23.28
CA CYS A 62 -8.75 -9.93 21.82
C CYS A 62 -9.21 -8.58 21.27
N ALA A 63 -10.31 -8.00 21.77
CA ALA A 63 -10.81 -6.73 21.27
C ALA A 63 -9.81 -5.58 21.48
N ALA A 64 -9.20 -5.50 22.66
CA ALA A 64 -8.18 -4.48 22.95
C ALA A 64 -6.92 -4.68 22.10
N GLY A 65 -6.44 -5.91 22.01
CA GLY A 65 -5.26 -6.24 21.19
C GLY A 65 -5.50 -6.03 19.71
N ALA A 66 -6.70 -6.34 19.19
CA ALA A 66 -7.05 -6.09 17.80
C ALA A 66 -7.04 -4.58 17.47
N ALA A 67 -7.60 -3.74 18.34
CA ALA A 67 -7.59 -2.29 18.15
C ALA A 67 -6.17 -1.73 18.08
N LEU A 68 -5.30 -2.09 19.02
CA LEU A 68 -3.89 -1.66 19.05
C LEU A 68 -3.12 -2.20 17.83
N GLY A 69 -3.28 -3.48 17.53
CA GLY A 69 -2.62 -4.11 16.39
C GLY A 69 -3.04 -3.53 15.04
N ALA A 70 -4.31 -3.16 14.87
CA ALA A 70 -4.81 -2.52 13.66
C ALA A 70 -4.12 -1.16 13.42
N VAL A 71 -4.00 -0.35 14.47
CA VAL A 71 -3.36 0.96 14.40
C VAL A 71 -1.89 0.83 14.01
N THR A 72 -1.15 -0.02 14.74
CA THR A 72 0.27 -0.25 14.44
C THR A 72 0.45 -0.75 13.01
N GLY A 73 -0.36 -1.73 12.59
CA GLY A 73 -0.32 -2.28 11.24
C GLY A 73 -0.65 -1.26 10.15
N TYR A 74 -1.60 -0.36 10.41
CA TYR A 74 -1.94 0.74 9.50
C TYR A 74 -0.73 1.65 9.26
N PHE A 75 -0.08 2.14 10.33
CA PHE A 75 1.07 3.04 10.19
C PHE A 75 2.28 2.33 9.57
N VAL A 76 2.51 1.06 9.87
CA VAL A 76 3.56 0.26 9.21
C VAL A 76 3.27 0.13 7.71
N GLY A 77 2.02 -0.13 7.34
CA GLY A 77 1.60 -0.17 5.94
C GLY A 77 1.82 1.17 5.21
N ARG A 78 1.50 2.31 5.86
CA ARG A 78 1.77 3.64 5.29
C ARG A 78 3.26 3.90 5.07
N GLN A 79 4.12 3.42 5.96
CA GLN A 79 5.58 3.52 5.76
C GLN A 79 6.06 2.65 4.59
N GLN A 80 5.45 1.48 4.38
CA GLN A 80 5.75 0.63 3.23
C GLN A 80 5.32 1.29 1.91
N ASP A 81 4.12 1.90 1.87
CA ASP A 81 3.64 2.65 0.71
C ASP A 81 4.59 3.81 0.37
N LEU A 82 5.07 4.53 1.38
CA LEU A 82 6.04 5.62 1.20
C LEU A 82 7.40 5.11 0.70
N ALA A 83 7.88 4.00 1.24
CA ALA A 83 9.12 3.37 0.81
C ALA A 83 9.04 2.91 -0.66
N LEU A 84 7.93 2.28 -1.05
CA LEU A 84 7.68 1.85 -2.43
C LEU A 84 7.64 3.06 -3.39
N ALA A 85 6.93 4.14 -3.01
CA ALA A 85 6.87 5.34 -3.83
C ALA A 85 8.24 6.02 -4.00
N ARG A 86 9.05 6.06 -2.94
CA ARG A 86 10.43 6.57 -3.00
C ARG A 86 11.31 5.70 -3.90
N GLN A 87 11.24 4.38 -3.74
CA GLN A 87 11.97 3.44 -4.59
C GLN A 87 11.59 3.63 -6.07
N THR A 88 10.29 3.68 -6.38
CA THR A 88 9.81 3.89 -7.76
C THR A 88 10.28 5.22 -8.34
N ARG A 89 10.22 6.31 -7.55
CA ARG A 89 10.77 7.61 -7.95
C ARG A 89 12.24 7.49 -8.32
N ASP A 90 13.04 6.85 -7.47
CA ASP A 90 14.49 6.74 -7.66
C ASP A 90 14.81 5.84 -8.87
N GLU A 91 14.10 4.74 -9.06
CA GLU A 91 14.23 3.89 -10.24
C GLU A 91 13.92 4.63 -11.54
N ILE A 92 12.80 5.37 -11.60
CA ILE A 92 12.45 6.17 -12.77
C ILE A 92 13.52 7.23 -13.03
N HIS A 93 14.00 7.91 -11.98
CA HIS A 93 15.05 8.91 -12.10
C HIS A 93 16.32 8.32 -12.72
N HIS A 94 16.72 7.11 -12.32
CA HIS A 94 17.91 6.44 -12.85
C HIS A 94 17.69 5.88 -14.25
N THR A 95 16.51 5.36 -14.57
CA THR A 95 16.26 4.64 -15.83
C THR A 95 15.73 5.53 -16.95
N SER A 96 15.08 6.66 -16.64
CA SER A 96 14.48 7.55 -17.64
C SER A 96 15.50 8.31 -18.48
N ALA A 97 16.77 8.36 -18.08
CA ALA A 97 17.83 9.13 -18.76
C ALA A 97 17.40 10.56 -19.11
N GLY A 98 16.71 11.23 -18.20
CA GLY A 98 16.18 12.60 -18.38
C GLY A 98 14.91 12.68 -19.23
N ALA A 99 14.29 11.57 -19.60
CA ALA A 99 13.02 11.55 -20.32
C ALA A 99 11.80 11.84 -19.43
N ALA A 100 11.98 11.84 -18.11
CA ALA A 100 10.92 12.17 -17.16
C ALA A 100 11.49 12.80 -15.89
N GLU A 101 10.69 13.67 -15.27
CA GLU A 101 10.93 14.21 -13.94
C GLU A 101 9.87 13.65 -13.00
N VAL A 102 10.32 13.08 -11.87
CA VAL A 102 9.41 12.45 -10.90
C VAL A 102 9.39 13.24 -9.61
N THR A 103 8.19 13.63 -9.19
CA THR A 103 7.94 14.30 -7.92
C THR A 103 7.04 13.44 -7.05
N LEU A 104 7.47 13.18 -5.83
CA LEU A 104 6.64 12.53 -4.81
C LEU A 104 6.00 13.61 -3.95
N LYS A 105 4.66 13.69 -3.99
CA LYS A 105 3.89 14.53 -3.07
C LYS A 105 3.59 13.73 -1.81
N THR A 106 3.92 14.29 -0.67
CA THR A 106 3.64 13.71 0.64
C THR A 106 2.81 14.64 1.49
N ARG A 107 2.07 14.08 2.43
CA ARG A 107 1.37 14.84 3.47
C ARG A 107 1.67 14.26 4.84
N HIS A 108 1.47 15.05 5.89
CA HIS A 108 1.56 14.57 7.26
C HIS A 108 0.17 14.18 7.75
N GLU A 109 0.05 12.95 8.21
CA GLU A 109 -1.17 12.42 8.83
C GLU A 109 -1.00 12.47 10.34
N THR A 110 -1.92 13.15 11.03
CA THR A 110 -1.86 13.30 12.50
C THR A 110 -2.15 11.97 13.18
N VAL A 111 -1.30 11.59 14.11
CA VAL A 111 -1.50 10.42 14.95
C VAL A 111 -2.33 10.82 16.18
N PRO A 112 -3.51 10.21 16.39
CA PRO A 112 -4.32 10.45 17.58
C PRO A 112 -3.51 10.22 18.87
N PRO A 113 -3.72 11.02 19.94
CA PRO A 113 -2.92 10.96 21.17
C PRO A 113 -2.88 9.57 21.84
N ASP A 114 -4.00 8.84 21.76
CA ASP A 114 -4.14 7.47 22.28
C ASP A 114 -3.35 6.43 21.50
N GLN A 115 -2.95 6.76 20.26
CA GLN A 115 -2.22 5.90 19.34
C GLN A 115 -0.73 6.24 19.20
N ARG A 116 -0.27 7.32 19.86
CA ARG A 116 1.13 7.77 19.76
C ARG A 116 2.13 6.77 20.33
N LYS A 117 1.72 5.94 21.28
CA LYS A 117 2.57 4.87 21.82
C LYS A 117 3.00 3.87 20.76
N GLU A 118 2.11 3.60 19.80
CA GLU A 118 2.33 2.64 18.70
C GLU A 118 3.24 3.19 17.61
N THR A 119 3.39 4.52 17.56
CA THR A 119 4.25 5.23 16.60
C THR A 119 5.49 5.83 17.25
N ASN A 120 5.99 5.22 18.35
CA ASN A 120 7.15 5.71 19.11
C ASN A 120 7.01 7.17 19.57
N GLY A 121 5.80 7.60 19.89
CA GLY A 121 5.52 8.96 20.36
C GLY A 121 5.34 9.99 19.23
N ALA A 122 5.37 9.59 17.96
CA ALA A 122 5.23 10.50 16.86
C ALA A 122 3.83 11.17 16.87
N GLU A 123 3.81 12.48 16.70
CA GLU A 123 2.57 13.26 16.58
C GLU A 123 1.97 13.24 15.18
N SER A 124 2.80 12.99 14.19
CA SER A 124 2.39 12.82 12.80
C SER A 124 3.32 11.86 12.06
N VAL A 125 2.81 11.24 11.02
CA VAL A 125 3.57 10.39 10.10
C VAL A 125 3.46 10.93 8.68
N GLU A 126 4.55 10.84 7.92
CA GLU A 126 4.57 11.18 6.52
C GLU A 126 3.94 10.06 5.70
N VAL A 127 3.00 10.40 4.82
CA VAL A 127 2.31 9.46 3.94
C VAL A 127 2.33 9.95 2.50
N VAL A 128 2.22 9.02 1.55
CA VAL A 128 2.12 9.35 0.13
C VAL A 128 0.76 9.99 -0.15
N ASP A 129 0.78 11.12 -0.86
CA ASP A 129 -0.40 11.77 -1.40
C ASP A 129 -0.53 11.47 -2.90
N ALA A 130 0.53 11.72 -3.66
CA ALA A 130 0.58 11.38 -5.08
C ALA A 130 2.02 11.16 -5.59
N LEU A 131 2.15 10.31 -6.59
CA LEU A 131 3.34 10.19 -7.43
C LEU A 131 3.07 10.93 -8.74
N VAL A 132 3.86 11.97 -9.05
CA VAL A 132 3.73 12.77 -10.26
C VAL A 132 4.92 12.54 -11.16
N VAL A 133 4.67 12.13 -12.40
CA VAL A 133 5.68 11.90 -13.44
C VAL A 133 5.43 12.88 -14.58
N ASN A 134 6.30 13.88 -14.71
CA ASN A 134 6.28 14.86 -15.78
C ASN A 134 7.09 14.33 -16.97
N VAL A 135 6.50 14.37 -18.15
CA VAL A 135 7.12 13.90 -19.39
C VAL A 135 7.11 15.01 -20.43
N PRO A 136 8.25 15.33 -21.05
CA PRO A 136 8.31 16.32 -22.13
C PRO A 136 7.36 15.96 -23.28
N GLN A 137 6.49 16.89 -23.67
CA GLN A 137 5.47 16.67 -24.70
C GLN A 137 6.05 16.16 -26.03
N ASN A 138 7.24 16.64 -26.41
CA ASN A 138 7.89 16.20 -27.64
C ASN A 138 8.31 14.74 -27.61
N LEU A 139 8.54 14.13 -26.45
CA LEU A 139 8.84 12.71 -26.31
C LEU A 139 7.55 11.90 -26.39
N VAL A 140 6.45 12.37 -25.78
CA VAL A 140 5.14 11.76 -25.88
C VAL A 140 4.68 11.72 -27.35
N SER A 141 4.73 12.86 -28.05
CA SER A 141 4.31 12.95 -29.45
C SER A 141 5.10 12.08 -30.41
N ARG A 142 6.37 11.78 -30.10
CA ARG A 142 7.23 10.88 -30.89
C ARG A 142 7.15 9.43 -30.46
N LYS A 143 6.41 9.14 -29.38
CA LYS A 143 6.33 7.82 -28.76
C LYS A 143 7.72 7.26 -28.44
N ASP A 144 8.53 8.06 -27.73
CA ASP A 144 9.90 7.71 -27.39
C ASP A 144 9.90 6.48 -26.46
N PRO A 145 10.70 5.43 -26.75
CA PRO A 145 10.70 4.21 -25.94
C PRO A 145 11.03 4.41 -24.45
N ARG A 146 11.74 5.49 -24.11
CA ARG A 146 12.02 5.83 -22.70
C ARG A 146 10.74 6.26 -21.97
N VAL A 147 9.78 6.86 -22.68
CA VAL A 147 8.45 7.18 -22.12
C VAL A 147 7.69 5.89 -21.83
N ASP A 148 7.70 4.93 -22.76
CA ASP A 148 7.06 3.62 -22.56
C ASP A 148 7.62 2.92 -21.32
N GLN A 149 8.95 2.84 -21.19
CA GLN A 149 9.61 2.23 -20.04
C GLN A 149 9.27 2.94 -18.73
N THR A 150 9.27 4.28 -18.74
CA THR A 150 8.90 5.09 -17.57
C THR A 150 7.46 4.85 -17.15
N LEU A 151 6.53 4.89 -18.10
CA LEU A 151 5.10 4.72 -17.81
C LEU A 151 4.75 3.27 -17.45
N ALA A 152 5.43 2.29 -18.05
CA ALA A 152 5.31 0.89 -17.62
C ALA A 152 5.77 0.71 -16.16
N ARG A 153 6.83 1.43 -15.71
CA ARG A 153 7.24 1.39 -14.30
C ARG A 153 6.19 2.02 -13.37
N VAL A 154 5.48 3.07 -13.82
CA VAL A 154 4.31 3.61 -13.11
C VAL A 154 3.20 2.54 -12.99
N GLY A 155 2.94 1.79 -14.05
CA GLY A 155 2.01 0.65 -14.01
C GLY A 155 2.41 -0.41 -13.00
N GLY A 156 3.70 -0.77 -12.95
CA GLY A 156 4.27 -1.65 -11.94
C GLY A 156 4.02 -1.13 -10.51
N TYR A 157 4.30 0.15 -10.28
CA TYR A 157 4.03 0.80 -8.99
C TYR A 157 2.57 0.67 -8.54
N ILE A 158 1.61 0.93 -9.45
CA ILE A 158 0.17 0.79 -9.16
C ILE A 158 -0.16 -0.66 -8.78
N SER A 159 0.45 -1.64 -9.45
CA SER A 159 0.25 -3.07 -9.16
C SER A 159 0.80 -3.46 -7.78
N GLU A 160 1.98 -2.94 -7.44
CA GLU A 160 2.67 -3.24 -6.18
C GLU A 160 2.01 -2.56 -4.99
N ALA A 161 1.50 -1.33 -5.17
CA ALA A 161 0.81 -0.57 -4.13
C ALA A 161 -0.50 -1.21 -3.66
N LYS A 162 -1.13 -2.06 -4.49
CA LYS A 162 -2.38 -2.79 -4.17
C LYS A 162 -3.53 -1.91 -3.68
N THR A 163 -3.53 -0.64 -4.07
CA THR A 163 -4.50 0.38 -3.65
C THR A 163 -5.39 0.76 -4.80
N ASP A 164 -6.64 1.11 -4.53
CA ASP A 164 -7.43 1.85 -5.51
C ASP A 164 -6.70 3.14 -5.88
N ALA A 165 -6.50 3.35 -7.16
CA ALA A 165 -5.74 4.48 -7.66
C ALA A 165 -6.56 5.27 -8.68
N ARG A 166 -6.49 6.59 -8.57
CA ARG A 166 -6.91 7.50 -9.63
C ARG A 166 -5.68 7.99 -10.37
N VAL A 167 -5.61 7.67 -11.65
CA VAL A 167 -4.50 8.04 -12.54
C VAL A 167 -4.95 9.19 -13.41
N ILE A 168 -4.46 10.39 -13.12
CA ILE A 168 -4.77 11.59 -13.89
C ILE A 168 -3.68 11.76 -14.95
N VAL A 169 -4.06 11.63 -16.21
CA VAL A 169 -3.15 11.78 -17.35
C VAL A 169 -3.37 13.12 -18.01
N THR A 170 -2.40 14.02 -17.90
CA THR A 170 -2.39 15.31 -18.55
C THR A 170 -1.75 15.16 -19.93
N ALA A 171 -2.54 15.32 -21.00
CA ALA A 171 -2.10 15.12 -22.38
C ALA A 171 -2.65 16.20 -23.30
N ARG A 172 -1.93 16.48 -24.41
CA ARG A 172 -2.32 17.50 -25.40
C ARG A 172 -3.49 17.03 -26.26
N THR A 173 -3.45 15.78 -26.68
CA THR A 173 -4.44 15.19 -27.57
C THR A 173 -4.99 13.89 -26.98
N GLN A 174 -6.14 13.45 -27.48
CA GLN A 174 -6.67 12.13 -27.13
C GLN A 174 -5.68 11.00 -27.49
N ALA A 175 -5.02 11.10 -28.65
CA ALA A 175 -4.05 10.11 -29.08
C ALA A 175 -2.80 10.03 -28.14
N ASP A 176 -2.35 11.18 -27.61
CA ASP A 176 -1.29 11.21 -26.58
C ASP A 176 -1.78 10.58 -25.28
N TYR A 177 -3.02 10.87 -24.87
CA TYR A 177 -3.62 10.25 -23.70
C TYR A 177 -3.72 8.72 -23.84
N ASP A 178 -4.29 8.24 -24.94
CA ASP A 178 -4.45 6.81 -25.19
C ASP A 178 -3.10 6.08 -25.22
N TYR A 179 -2.07 6.71 -25.81
CA TYR A 179 -0.71 6.20 -25.80
C TYR A 179 -0.15 6.09 -24.38
N MET A 180 -0.28 7.16 -23.57
CA MET A 180 0.24 7.16 -22.20
C MET A 180 -0.48 6.15 -21.30
N VAL A 181 -1.82 6.04 -21.42
CA VAL A 181 -2.60 5.04 -20.69
C VAL A 181 -2.17 3.63 -21.07
N LYS A 182 -2.02 3.36 -22.39
CA LYS A 182 -1.56 2.05 -22.84
C LYS A 182 -0.19 1.69 -22.28
N SER A 183 0.76 2.62 -22.29
CA SER A 183 2.10 2.38 -21.75
C SER A 183 2.08 2.09 -20.24
N ILE A 184 1.16 2.70 -19.47
CA ILE A 184 0.95 2.38 -18.05
C ILE A 184 0.36 0.97 -17.93
N GLU A 185 -0.65 0.64 -18.73
CA GLU A 185 -1.31 -0.67 -18.70
C GLU A 185 -0.38 -1.81 -19.10
N ASP A 186 0.56 -1.58 -20.02
CA ASP A 186 1.57 -2.57 -20.42
C ASP A 186 2.49 -2.96 -19.25
N GLY A 187 2.70 -2.06 -18.28
CA GLY A 187 3.42 -2.34 -17.03
C GLY A 187 2.56 -2.82 -15.88
N TYR A 188 1.22 -2.72 -16.01
CA TYR A 188 0.29 -3.09 -14.95
C TYR A 188 0.04 -4.60 -14.94
N THR A 189 0.61 -5.29 -13.97
CA THR A 189 0.30 -6.70 -13.72
C THR A 189 -0.96 -6.80 -12.87
N ARG A 190 -2.07 -7.21 -13.49
CA ARG A 190 -3.37 -7.32 -12.79
C ARG A 190 -3.32 -8.45 -11.76
N PRO A 191 -3.32 -8.17 -10.45
CA PRO A 191 -3.42 -9.21 -9.43
C PRO A 191 -4.82 -9.85 -9.46
N THR A 192 -4.97 -11.07 -8.90
CA THR A 192 -6.24 -11.82 -8.87
C THR A 192 -7.38 -11.03 -8.22
N THR A 193 -7.05 -10.14 -7.29
CA THR A 193 -7.94 -9.16 -6.67
C THR A 193 -7.40 -7.78 -7.03
N ALA A 194 -7.68 -7.35 -8.25
CA ALA A 194 -7.14 -6.10 -8.77
C ALA A 194 -7.76 -4.90 -8.07
N PRO A 195 -6.94 -3.95 -7.59
CA PRO A 195 -7.44 -2.65 -7.18
C PRO A 195 -8.15 -1.96 -8.35
N LYS A 196 -9.12 -1.14 -8.02
CA LYS A 196 -9.81 -0.34 -9.03
C LYS A 196 -8.89 0.79 -9.48
N VAL A 197 -8.53 0.79 -10.75
CA VAL A 197 -7.78 1.88 -11.37
C VAL A 197 -8.75 2.69 -12.23
N VAL A 198 -8.82 3.99 -11.99
CA VAL A 198 -9.65 4.93 -12.75
C VAL A 198 -8.73 5.92 -13.45
N TYR A 199 -8.82 5.96 -14.77
CA TYR A 199 -8.08 6.92 -15.59
C TYR A 199 -8.91 8.17 -15.85
N GLU A 200 -8.30 9.34 -15.69
CA GLU A 200 -8.90 10.65 -15.94
C GLU A 200 -8.04 11.41 -16.94
N HIS A 201 -8.64 11.89 -18.04
CA HIS A 201 -7.97 12.76 -18.98
C HIS A 201 -8.05 14.21 -18.52
N ARG A 202 -6.89 14.84 -18.36
CA ARG A 202 -6.78 16.28 -18.12
C ARG A 202 -6.16 16.95 -19.35
N PRO A 203 -6.83 17.90 -20.00
CA PRO A 203 -6.26 18.63 -21.13
C PRO A 203 -4.99 19.39 -20.73
N LEU A 204 -3.97 19.34 -21.58
CA LEU A 204 -2.74 20.10 -21.37
C LEU A 204 -3.00 21.59 -21.53
N THR A 205 -2.68 22.38 -20.53
CA THR A 205 -2.80 23.84 -20.57
C THR A 205 -1.50 24.49 -21.03
N ARG A 206 -1.57 25.75 -21.50
CA ARG A 206 -0.39 26.46 -21.97
C ARG A 206 0.64 26.62 -20.84
N GLY A 207 1.88 26.22 -21.09
CA GLY A 207 2.97 26.31 -20.10
C GLY A 207 3.10 25.12 -19.17
N THR A 208 2.24 24.07 -19.30
CA THR A 208 2.38 22.82 -18.56
C THR A 208 3.01 21.74 -19.43
N GLN A 209 3.55 20.69 -18.78
CA GLN A 209 4.08 19.49 -19.43
C GLN A 209 3.04 18.37 -19.40
N SER A 210 3.19 17.37 -20.28
CA SER A 210 2.45 16.13 -20.13
C SER A 210 2.84 15.46 -18.82
N ALA A 211 1.86 14.90 -18.11
CA ALA A 211 2.12 14.33 -16.80
C ALA A 211 1.19 13.15 -16.51
N VAL A 212 1.66 12.26 -15.66
CA VAL A 212 0.86 11.24 -14.99
C VAL A 212 0.91 11.49 -13.50
N GLU A 213 -0.25 11.65 -12.88
CA GLU A 213 -0.40 11.81 -11.44
C GLU A 213 -1.17 10.60 -10.89
N VAL A 214 -0.51 9.78 -10.09
CA VAL A 214 -1.12 8.64 -9.41
C VAL A 214 -1.50 9.08 -8.02
N VAL A 215 -2.79 9.18 -7.76
CA VAL A 215 -3.37 9.59 -6.47
C VAL A 215 -3.92 8.34 -5.79
N HIS A 216 -3.47 8.08 -4.57
CA HIS A 216 -3.98 7.00 -3.74
C HIS A 216 -5.15 7.50 -2.90
N HIS A 217 -6.28 6.81 -2.99
CA HIS A 217 -7.39 7.06 -2.08
C HIS A 217 -7.09 6.39 -0.73
N ALA A 218 -7.18 7.19 0.32
CA ALA A 218 -7.06 6.71 1.70
C ALA A 218 -8.31 5.94 2.13
#